data_e0395ee619746ff6ead4e69ec53a1c25
#
_entry.id   e0395ee619746ff6ead4e69ec53a1c25
#
_cell.length_a   1.000
_cell.length_b   1.000
_cell.length_c   1.000
_cell.angle_alpha   90.00
_cell.angle_beta   90.00
_cell.angle_gamma   90.00
#
_symmetry.space_group_name_H-M   'P 1'
#
loop_
_entity.id
_entity.type
_entity.pdbx_description
1 polymer ?
#
loop_
_entity_poly.entity_id
_entity_poly.type
_entity_poly.pdbx_seq_one_letter_code
_entity_poly.pdbx_strand_id
1 'polypeptide(L)'
;MDNGVELLRNFEVSTIHLADYYTVRSSDGRVIEAEYVINCAGLHSDEVAHMVGDDSFKITPKAGEYMLLDKDAGSLIESTIFRVPDERGKGVLATKTVDGNILLGPTAVVRDCKYDESVTSDSLQYIKERELEFFDNVPFDKVITQFAGLRAHSDAGDFIINSPKPKFINVAGIESPGLSSAPAIALEVEKMLVDIGFCAEKKKDYSPFRKKTKYPDSQIICRCEEVSKAEIIEAIRRNPGAVDVDGIKRRTRSGMGRCQGGFCLPSIIEILSEELGVKPEEITKKGKSSQILYGRVKGGEKDYEKS
;
A
#
# COMPACT_ATOMS: atom_id res chain seq x y z
N MET A 1 -16.37 0.08 -2.23
CA MET A 1 -16.93 1.25 -2.87
C MET A 1 -18.00 0.89 -3.91
N ASP A 2 -17.76 -0.06 -4.80
CA ASP A 2 -18.78 -0.48 -5.77
C ASP A 2 -20.05 -1.05 -5.12
N ASN A 3 -19.94 -1.51 -3.88
CA ASN A 3 -21.04 -2.03 -3.06
C ASN A 3 -21.44 -1.10 -1.89
N GLY A 4 -21.19 0.20 -2.01
CA GLY A 4 -21.65 1.22 -1.05
C GLY A 4 -20.71 1.49 0.13
N VAL A 5 -19.48 0.95 0.12
CA VAL A 5 -18.47 1.34 1.11
C VAL A 5 -18.02 2.79 0.86
N GLU A 6 -18.00 3.62 1.87
CA GLU A 6 -17.46 4.96 1.84
C GLU A 6 -16.00 4.97 2.31
N LEU A 7 -15.13 5.69 1.59
CA LEU A 7 -13.72 5.88 1.96
C LEU A 7 -13.48 7.34 2.31
N LEU A 8 -13.12 7.61 3.54
CA LEU A 8 -12.67 8.92 4.01
C LEU A 8 -11.15 8.99 3.98
N ARG A 9 -10.61 9.68 2.99
CA ARG A 9 -9.17 9.93 2.89
C ARG A 9 -8.74 11.09 3.78
N ASN A 10 -7.47 11.07 4.21
CA ASN A 10 -6.92 12.09 5.11
C ASN A 10 -7.72 12.22 6.42
N PHE A 11 -8.29 11.11 6.90
CA PHE A 11 -8.98 11.03 8.17
C PHE A 11 -8.08 10.26 9.14
N GLU A 12 -7.10 10.94 9.70
CA GLU A 12 -6.20 10.38 10.70
C GLU A 12 -6.92 10.34 12.05
N VAL A 13 -7.22 9.14 12.52
CA VAL A 13 -7.92 8.94 13.80
C VAL A 13 -7.02 9.39 14.95
N SER A 14 -7.51 10.32 15.76
CA SER A 14 -6.80 10.88 16.93
C SER A 14 -7.38 10.43 18.28
N THR A 15 -8.69 10.21 18.33
CA THR A 15 -9.36 9.70 19.54
C THR A 15 -10.57 8.85 19.17
N ILE A 16 -10.83 7.84 20.02
CA ILE A 16 -12.05 7.04 19.98
C ILE A 16 -12.63 7.03 21.38
N HIS A 17 -13.89 7.42 21.52
CA HIS A 17 -14.59 7.42 22.79
C HIS A 17 -15.91 6.65 22.69
N LEU A 18 -16.19 5.77 23.64
CA LEU A 18 -17.42 5.03 23.75
C LEU A 18 -18.36 5.69 24.79
N ALA A 19 -19.54 6.07 24.34
CA ALA A 19 -20.69 6.37 25.18
C ALA A 19 -21.85 5.45 24.77
N ASP A 20 -22.98 5.96 24.28
CA ASP A 20 -24.02 5.16 23.64
C ASP A 20 -23.55 4.63 22.27
N TYR A 21 -22.70 5.39 21.59
CA TYR A 21 -22.03 5.10 20.32
C TYR A 21 -20.53 5.41 20.42
N TYR A 22 -19.76 4.86 19.53
CA TYR A 22 -18.37 5.27 19.32
C TYR A 22 -18.31 6.62 18.63
N THR A 23 -17.65 7.58 19.24
CA THR A 23 -17.28 8.86 18.62
C THR A 23 -15.83 8.77 18.17
N VAL A 24 -15.60 8.71 16.86
CA VAL A 24 -14.27 8.66 16.24
C VAL A 24 -13.93 10.05 15.72
N ARG A 25 -12.84 10.64 16.23
CA ARG A 25 -12.37 11.98 15.83
C ARG A 25 -11.08 11.88 15.06
N SER A 26 -10.96 12.71 14.03
CA SER A 26 -9.70 12.89 13.30
C SER A 26 -8.87 14.03 13.87
N SER A 27 -7.58 14.04 13.52
CA SER A 27 -6.63 15.10 13.90
C SER A 27 -7.01 16.48 13.34
N ASP A 28 -7.78 16.56 12.27
CA ASP A 28 -8.30 17.79 11.66
C ASP A 28 -9.68 18.23 12.20
N GLY A 29 -10.22 17.51 13.19
CA GLY A 29 -11.46 17.86 13.90
C GLY A 29 -12.75 17.27 13.31
N ARG A 30 -12.69 16.50 12.21
CA ARG A 30 -13.88 15.76 11.71
C ARG A 30 -14.30 14.69 12.72
N VAL A 31 -15.59 14.40 12.75
CA VAL A 31 -16.19 13.45 13.71
C VAL A 31 -17.08 12.47 12.97
N ILE A 32 -17.01 11.20 13.38
CA ILE A 32 -17.91 10.12 12.95
C ILE A 32 -18.50 9.48 14.19
N GLU A 33 -19.79 9.24 14.18
CA GLU A 33 -20.47 8.37 15.14
C GLU A 33 -20.66 6.99 14.52
N ALA A 34 -20.30 5.95 15.27
CA ALA A 34 -20.39 4.57 14.79
C ALA A 34 -20.90 3.64 15.88
N GLU A 35 -21.78 2.75 15.53
CA GLU A 35 -22.28 1.72 16.44
C GLU A 35 -21.24 0.61 16.67
N TYR A 36 -20.52 0.24 15.62
CA TYR A 36 -19.45 -0.77 15.65
C TYR A 36 -18.15 -0.17 15.08
N VAL A 37 -17.03 -0.54 15.66
CA VAL A 37 -15.70 -0.16 15.18
C VAL A 37 -14.86 -1.40 14.95
N ILE A 38 -14.21 -1.48 13.80
CA ILE A 38 -13.25 -2.54 13.47
C ILE A 38 -11.89 -1.88 13.26
N ASN A 39 -10.94 -2.20 14.13
CA ASN A 39 -9.58 -1.69 14.07
C ASN A 39 -8.73 -2.52 13.10
N CYS A 40 -8.52 -2.02 11.91
CA CYS A 40 -7.64 -2.59 10.88
C CYS A 40 -6.46 -1.64 10.59
N ALA A 41 -5.94 -0.93 11.60
CA ALA A 41 -4.99 0.17 11.44
C ALA A 41 -3.53 -0.30 11.17
N GLY A 42 -3.28 -1.60 10.99
CA GLY A 42 -1.98 -2.16 10.61
C GLY A 42 -0.89 -1.79 11.61
N LEU A 43 0.13 -1.02 11.19
CA LEU A 43 1.23 -0.57 12.05
C LEU A 43 0.79 0.24 13.26
N HIS A 44 -0.39 0.89 13.20
CA HIS A 44 -0.94 1.74 14.26
C HIS A 44 -2.09 1.10 15.00
N SER A 45 -2.31 -0.21 14.84
CA SER A 45 -3.45 -0.90 15.46
C SER A 45 -3.37 -0.96 16.98
N ASP A 46 -2.18 -1.00 17.58
CA ASP A 46 -1.96 -0.89 19.02
C ASP A 46 -2.33 0.50 19.55
N GLU A 47 -1.98 1.56 18.81
CA GLU A 47 -2.35 2.93 19.16
C GLU A 47 -3.87 3.14 19.12
N VAL A 48 -4.54 2.58 18.10
CA VAL A 48 -6.00 2.63 17.99
C VAL A 48 -6.68 1.81 19.10
N ALA A 49 -6.14 0.62 19.43
CA ALA A 49 -6.63 -0.18 20.56
C ALA A 49 -6.48 0.54 21.90
N HIS A 50 -5.35 1.22 22.11
CA HIS A 50 -5.11 2.04 23.30
C HIS A 50 -6.17 3.14 23.47
N MET A 51 -6.66 3.77 22.39
CA MET A 51 -7.69 4.82 22.44
C MET A 51 -9.00 4.33 23.09
N VAL A 52 -9.27 3.04 23.07
CA VAL A 52 -10.43 2.43 23.75
C VAL A 52 -10.06 1.71 25.06
N GLY A 53 -8.83 1.88 25.53
CA GLY A 53 -8.31 1.28 26.77
C GLY A 53 -8.01 -0.21 26.63
N ASP A 54 -7.52 -0.65 25.49
CA ASP A 54 -6.97 -1.99 25.26
C ASP A 54 -5.46 -1.90 25.01
N ASP A 55 -4.67 -2.32 25.98
CA ASP A 55 -3.21 -2.35 25.98
C ASP A 55 -2.67 -3.79 25.91
N SER A 56 -3.46 -4.73 25.40
CA SER A 56 -3.14 -6.16 25.45
C SER A 56 -2.05 -6.59 24.47
N PHE A 57 -1.66 -5.73 23.52
CA PHE A 57 -0.63 -6.01 22.52
C PHE A 57 0.13 -4.77 22.08
N LYS A 58 1.30 -5.00 21.49
CA LYS A 58 2.16 -3.97 20.89
C LYS A 58 2.55 -4.36 19.47
N ILE A 59 2.56 -3.38 18.57
CA ILE A 59 3.02 -3.54 17.20
C ILE A 59 4.42 -2.95 17.04
N THR A 60 5.34 -3.81 16.58
CA THR A 60 6.70 -3.43 16.26
C THR A 60 6.88 -3.47 14.73
N PRO A 61 7.30 -2.37 14.09
CA PRO A 61 7.53 -2.37 12.65
C PRO A 61 8.73 -3.25 12.29
N LYS A 62 8.54 -4.16 11.32
CA LYS A 62 9.59 -5.03 10.79
C LYS A 62 9.74 -4.82 9.30
N ALA A 63 10.85 -4.21 8.88
CA ALA A 63 11.11 -3.91 7.47
C ALA A 63 11.43 -5.17 6.68
N GLY A 64 10.74 -5.33 5.55
CA GLY A 64 11.12 -6.26 4.49
C GLY A 64 11.65 -5.45 3.31
N GLU A 65 12.94 -5.51 3.09
CA GLU A 65 13.61 -4.81 2.01
C GLU A 65 13.79 -5.74 0.81
N TYR A 66 13.68 -5.18 -0.41
CA TYR A 66 13.66 -5.94 -1.65
C TYR A 66 14.50 -5.27 -2.74
N MET A 67 15.01 -6.11 -3.66
CA MET A 67 15.48 -5.71 -4.99
C MET A 67 14.51 -6.23 -6.05
N LEU A 68 14.19 -5.40 -7.03
CA LEU A 68 13.41 -5.79 -8.19
C LEU A 68 14.30 -5.77 -9.43
N LEU A 69 14.40 -6.92 -10.12
CA LEU A 69 15.12 -7.04 -11.38
C LEU A 69 14.19 -6.77 -12.56
N ASP A 70 14.77 -6.32 -13.65
CA ASP A 70 14.09 -6.13 -14.93
C ASP A 70 13.48 -7.45 -15.44
N LYS A 71 12.47 -7.36 -16.29
CA LYS A 71 11.84 -8.48 -17.00
C LYS A 71 12.84 -9.30 -17.83
N ASP A 72 13.93 -8.69 -18.28
CA ASP A 72 15.01 -9.38 -18.99
C ASP A 72 15.67 -10.48 -18.13
N ALA A 73 15.57 -10.38 -16.79
CA ALA A 73 16.00 -11.44 -15.86
C ALA A 73 14.91 -12.50 -15.61
N GLY A 74 13.73 -12.36 -16.19
CA GLY A 74 12.54 -13.18 -15.91
C GLY A 74 12.67 -14.67 -16.21
N SER A 75 13.69 -15.08 -16.97
CA SER A 75 14.02 -16.48 -17.23
C SER A 75 14.87 -17.14 -16.13
N LEU A 76 15.31 -16.38 -15.12
CA LEU A 76 16.13 -16.89 -14.01
C LEU A 76 15.41 -18.01 -13.25
N ILE A 77 14.12 -17.83 -13.01
CA ILE A 77 13.27 -18.78 -12.28
C ILE A 77 11.86 -18.83 -12.88
N GLU A 78 11.19 -19.97 -12.73
CA GLU A 78 9.77 -20.13 -13.11
C GLU A 78 8.83 -20.18 -11.90
N SER A 79 9.36 -20.53 -10.72
CA SER A 79 8.60 -20.65 -9.48
C SER A 79 9.29 -19.89 -8.34
N THR A 80 8.54 -19.56 -7.29
CA THR A 80 9.15 -18.99 -6.08
C THR A 80 10.10 -20.00 -5.44
N ILE A 81 11.33 -19.55 -5.18
CA ILE A 81 12.38 -20.32 -4.51
C ILE A 81 12.62 -19.73 -3.13
N PHE A 82 12.66 -20.58 -2.11
CA PHE A 82 12.97 -20.19 -0.74
C PHE A 82 13.64 -21.36 0.01
N ARG A 83 14.41 -21.01 1.03
CA ARG A 83 15.10 -21.99 1.89
C ARG A 83 14.12 -22.69 2.82
N VAL A 84 14.57 -23.83 3.32
CA VAL A 84 13.98 -24.39 4.53
C VAL A 84 14.10 -23.34 5.64
N PRO A 85 13.01 -22.98 6.34
CA PRO A 85 13.06 -22.01 7.42
C PRO A 85 14.10 -22.35 8.48
N ASP A 86 14.85 -21.34 8.93
CA ASP A 86 15.77 -21.42 10.05
C ASP A 86 15.27 -20.57 11.23
N GLU A 87 16.08 -20.38 12.26
CA GLU A 87 15.75 -19.56 13.44
C GLU A 87 15.41 -18.09 13.09
N ARG A 88 15.85 -17.61 11.92
CA ARG A 88 15.58 -16.26 11.39
C ARG A 88 14.28 -16.18 10.57
N GLY A 89 13.55 -17.29 10.43
CA GLY A 89 12.30 -17.41 9.68
C GLY A 89 12.49 -17.98 8.28
N LYS A 90 11.62 -17.57 7.34
CA LYS A 90 11.57 -18.09 5.96
C LYS A 90 12.76 -17.65 5.09
N GLY A 91 13.58 -16.71 5.55
CA GLY A 91 14.72 -16.19 4.82
C GLY A 91 14.38 -15.33 3.61
N VAL A 92 15.39 -15.09 2.76
CA VAL A 92 15.27 -14.37 1.48
C VAL A 92 14.68 -15.32 0.43
N LEU A 93 13.84 -14.79 -0.45
CA LEU A 93 13.14 -15.50 -1.51
C LEU A 93 13.51 -14.90 -2.86
N ALA A 94 13.59 -15.74 -3.90
CA ALA A 94 13.52 -15.31 -5.28
C ALA A 94 12.12 -15.61 -5.84
N THR A 95 11.40 -14.59 -6.30
CA THR A 95 10.01 -14.73 -6.77
C THR A 95 9.83 -14.07 -8.13
N LYS A 96 9.33 -14.82 -9.11
CA LYS A 96 8.89 -14.26 -10.39
C LYS A 96 7.52 -13.58 -10.20
N THR A 97 7.43 -12.32 -10.57
CA THR A 97 6.17 -11.59 -10.55
C THR A 97 5.29 -11.97 -11.75
N VAL A 98 3.99 -11.71 -11.67
CA VAL A 98 3.04 -11.94 -12.78
C VAL A 98 3.38 -11.13 -14.03
N ASP A 99 4.14 -10.06 -13.88
CA ASP A 99 4.56 -9.17 -14.96
C ASP A 99 5.94 -9.55 -15.53
N GLY A 100 6.57 -10.61 -15.01
CA GLY A 100 7.83 -11.16 -15.50
C GLY A 100 9.10 -10.60 -14.85
N ASN A 101 9.01 -9.71 -13.90
CA ASN A 101 10.14 -9.26 -13.08
C ASN A 101 10.57 -10.33 -12.08
N ILE A 102 11.79 -10.28 -11.58
CA ILE A 102 12.23 -11.09 -10.45
C ILE A 102 12.35 -10.19 -9.20
N LEU A 103 11.74 -10.63 -8.13
CA LEU A 103 11.78 -9.97 -6.83
C LEU A 103 12.68 -10.78 -5.90
N LEU A 104 13.74 -10.17 -5.36
CA LEU A 104 14.67 -10.75 -4.41
C LEU A 104 14.46 -10.11 -3.05
N GLY A 105 14.32 -10.91 -2.02
CA GLY A 105 13.95 -10.47 -0.67
C GLY A 105 12.80 -11.33 -0.12
N PRO A 106 12.23 -10.94 1.04
CA PRO A 106 12.53 -9.81 1.86
C PRO A 106 13.64 -10.05 2.89
N THR A 107 14.12 -8.96 3.47
CA THR A 107 14.77 -9.01 4.78
C THR A 107 13.72 -9.02 5.91
N ALA A 108 14.18 -9.07 7.17
CA ALA A 108 13.31 -9.00 8.34
C ALA A 108 14.00 -8.18 9.44
N VAL A 109 14.08 -6.86 9.24
CA VAL A 109 14.80 -5.94 10.13
C VAL A 109 13.82 -5.15 10.98
N VAL A 110 13.95 -5.22 12.29
CA VAL A 110 13.17 -4.41 13.23
C VAL A 110 13.53 -2.94 13.04
N ARG A 111 12.53 -2.06 13.08
CA ARG A 111 12.64 -0.62 13.01
C ARG A 111 12.11 0.01 14.30
N ASP A 112 12.70 1.13 14.70
CA ASP A 112 12.20 1.91 15.85
C ASP A 112 11.05 2.85 15.45
N CYS A 113 10.96 3.19 14.17
CA CYS A 113 9.97 4.12 13.63
C CYS A 113 9.00 3.42 12.68
N LYS A 114 7.69 3.58 12.92
CA LYS A 114 6.59 3.04 12.09
C LYS A 114 6.48 3.68 10.70
N TYR A 115 7.34 4.64 10.39
CA TYR A 115 7.39 5.36 9.10
C TYR A 115 8.73 5.16 8.36
N ASP A 116 9.67 4.39 8.93
CA ASP A 116 10.99 4.17 8.32
C ASP A 116 10.95 3.08 7.25
N GLU A 117 10.61 3.47 6.03
CA GLU A 117 10.65 2.64 4.82
C GLU A 117 12.01 2.73 4.10
N SER A 118 13.07 3.12 4.77
CA SER A 118 14.40 3.21 4.15
C SER A 118 14.96 1.84 3.79
N VAL A 119 15.75 1.81 2.72
CA VAL A 119 16.51 0.63 2.29
C VAL A 119 17.97 0.85 2.69
N THR A 120 18.58 -0.15 3.31
CA THR A 120 19.96 -0.06 3.82
C THR A 120 20.92 -0.87 2.96
N SER A 121 22.18 -0.39 2.86
CA SER A 121 23.25 -1.12 2.16
C SER A 121 23.50 -2.51 2.74
N ASP A 122 23.42 -2.63 4.05
CA ASP A 122 23.66 -3.90 4.76
C ASP A 122 22.58 -4.94 4.40
N SER A 123 21.31 -4.50 4.35
CA SER A 123 20.20 -5.36 3.91
C SER A 123 20.32 -5.78 2.45
N LEU A 124 20.72 -4.87 1.58
CA LEU A 124 20.95 -5.19 0.17
C LEU A 124 22.13 -6.16 -0.01
N GLN A 125 23.20 -5.98 0.74
CA GLN A 125 24.33 -6.90 0.73
C GLN A 125 23.91 -8.28 1.26
N TYR A 126 23.14 -8.32 2.35
CA TYR A 126 22.59 -9.57 2.88
C TYR A 126 21.72 -10.31 1.85
N ILE A 127 20.84 -9.61 1.13
CA ILE A 127 20.04 -10.22 0.06
C ILE A 127 20.96 -10.83 -1.01
N LYS A 128 21.96 -10.09 -1.48
CA LYS A 128 22.90 -10.60 -2.50
C LYS A 128 23.63 -11.87 -2.05
N GLU A 129 24.14 -11.88 -0.85
CA GLU A 129 24.83 -13.03 -0.29
C GLU A 129 23.92 -14.26 -0.18
N ARG A 130 22.67 -14.05 0.26
CA ARG A 130 21.69 -15.14 0.38
C ARG A 130 21.26 -15.70 -0.96
N GLU A 131 21.06 -14.87 -1.97
CA GLU A 131 20.68 -15.33 -3.31
C GLU A 131 21.80 -16.11 -3.99
N LEU A 132 23.07 -15.73 -3.78
CA LEU A 132 24.23 -16.46 -4.31
C LEU A 132 24.47 -17.83 -3.65
N GLU A 133 23.78 -18.15 -2.56
CA GLU A 133 23.75 -19.51 -2.01
C GLU A 133 22.89 -20.48 -2.82
N PHE A 134 21.95 -19.95 -3.65
CA PHE A 134 21.04 -20.74 -4.50
C PHE A 134 21.41 -20.73 -5.95
N PHE A 135 22.00 -19.62 -6.42
CA PHE A 135 22.26 -19.37 -7.81
C PHE A 135 23.74 -19.10 -8.03
N ASP A 136 24.34 -19.78 -8.97
CA ASP A 136 25.73 -19.53 -9.37
C ASP A 136 25.92 -18.12 -9.95
N ASN A 137 24.85 -17.56 -10.54
CA ASN A 137 24.88 -16.23 -11.11
C ASN A 137 23.50 -15.55 -11.00
N VAL A 138 23.46 -14.42 -10.32
CA VAL A 138 22.28 -13.53 -10.26
C VAL A 138 22.62 -12.23 -10.98
N PRO A 139 21.82 -11.81 -11.98
CA PRO A 139 22.11 -10.60 -12.77
C PRO A 139 21.77 -9.34 -11.98
N PHE A 140 22.56 -9.00 -10.96
CA PHE A 140 22.34 -7.81 -10.12
C PHE A 140 22.49 -6.48 -10.87
N ASP A 141 23.15 -6.49 -12.02
CA ASP A 141 23.19 -5.37 -12.97
C ASP A 141 21.83 -5.04 -13.58
N LYS A 142 20.86 -5.96 -13.49
CA LYS A 142 19.48 -5.79 -13.93
C LYS A 142 18.54 -5.26 -12.83
N VAL A 143 19.04 -4.89 -11.67
CA VAL A 143 18.21 -4.26 -10.62
C VAL A 143 17.72 -2.90 -11.11
N ILE A 144 16.39 -2.73 -11.20
CA ILE A 144 15.75 -1.50 -11.66
C ILE A 144 15.26 -0.63 -10.50
N THR A 145 14.97 -1.22 -9.34
CA THR A 145 14.57 -0.49 -8.15
C THR A 145 14.75 -1.30 -6.88
N GLN A 146 14.74 -0.60 -5.75
CA GLN A 146 14.79 -1.15 -4.40
C GLN A 146 13.71 -0.48 -3.57
N PHE A 147 13.11 -1.21 -2.65
CA PHE A 147 12.08 -0.67 -1.77
C PHE A 147 11.98 -1.49 -0.48
N ALA A 148 11.37 -0.92 0.52
CA ALA A 148 11.01 -1.60 1.76
C ALA A 148 9.51 -1.47 2.03
N GLY A 149 8.97 -2.46 2.74
CA GLY A 149 7.64 -2.42 3.32
C GLY A 149 7.70 -2.80 4.80
N LEU A 150 6.92 -2.11 5.62
CA LEU A 150 6.86 -2.35 7.05
C LEU A 150 5.73 -3.33 7.38
N ARG A 151 6.08 -4.42 8.07
CA ARG A 151 5.12 -5.40 8.60
C ARG A 151 4.68 -4.98 9.99
N ALA A 152 3.40 -5.15 10.29
CA ALA A 152 2.81 -4.92 11.60
C ALA A 152 3.04 -6.14 12.50
N HIS A 153 4.28 -6.36 12.95
CA HIS A 153 4.62 -7.52 13.79
C HIS A 153 4.10 -7.34 15.21
N SER A 154 3.31 -8.32 15.66
CA SER A 154 2.74 -8.35 17.02
C SER A 154 3.68 -9.05 17.98
N ASP A 155 3.76 -8.58 19.23
CA ASP A 155 4.44 -9.25 20.33
C ASP A 155 3.75 -10.58 20.75
N ALA A 156 2.47 -10.75 20.37
CA ALA A 156 1.76 -12.04 20.53
C ALA A 156 2.28 -13.14 19.58
N GLY A 157 3.06 -12.79 18.55
CA GLY A 157 3.63 -13.75 17.60
C GLY A 157 2.62 -14.32 16.58
N ASP A 158 1.37 -13.86 16.58
CA ASP A 158 0.31 -14.26 15.66
C ASP A 158 -0.65 -13.08 15.41
N PHE A 159 -1.62 -13.28 14.51
CA PHE A 159 -2.70 -12.35 14.25
C PHE A 159 -3.58 -12.16 15.49
N ILE A 160 -3.98 -10.93 15.74
CA ILE A 160 -4.86 -10.56 16.86
C ILE A 160 -6.23 -10.25 16.27
N ILE A 161 -7.17 -11.19 16.45
CA ILE A 161 -8.56 -11.04 16.01
C ILE A 161 -9.43 -11.30 17.25
N ASN A 162 -9.82 -10.22 17.92
CA ASN A 162 -10.56 -10.28 19.19
C ASN A 162 -11.53 -9.12 19.35
N SER A 163 -12.41 -9.19 20.34
CA SER A 163 -13.35 -8.13 20.72
C SER A 163 -13.11 -7.72 22.19
N PRO A 164 -12.14 -6.84 22.48
CA PRO A 164 -11.75 -6.48 23.83
C PRO A 164 -12.73 -5.53 24.51
N LYS A 165 -13.58 -4.84 23.74
CA LYS A 165 -14.59 -3.88 24.21
C LYS A 165 -15.92 -4.15 23.50
N PRO A 166 -17.06 -3.74 24.09
CA PRO A 166 -18.38 -3.87 23.45
C PRO A 166 -18.36 -3.26 22.04
N LYS A 167 -18.80 -4.02 21.05
CA LYS A 167 -18.93 -3.54 19.65
C LYS A 167 -17.63 -3.01 19.01
N PHE A 168 -16.47 -3.39 19.56
CA PHE A 168 -15.15 -3.09 19.02
C PHE A 168 -14.39 -4.38 18.72
N ILE A 169 -13.84 -4.48 17.51
CA ILE A 169 -13.08 -5.65 17.06
C ILE A 169 -11.69 -5.20 16.63
N ASN A 170 -10.64 -5.84 17.16
CA ASN A 170 -9.28 -5.73 16.62
C ASN A 170 -9.07 -6.75 15.50
N VAL A 171 -8.42 -6.30 14.44
CA VAL A 171 -7.82 -7.10 13.37
C VAL A 171 -6.40 -6.59 13.19
N ALA A 172 -5.52 -6.97 14.11
CA ALA A 172 -4.21 -6.40 14.31
C ALA A 172 -3.10 -7.45 14.16
N GLY A 173 -1.85 -7.01 14.06
CA GLY A 173 -0.71 -7.92 13.90
C GLY A 173 -0.74 -8.71 12.58
N ILE A 174 -1.49 -8.22 11.58
CA ILE A 174 -1.62 -8.89 10.29
C ILE A 174 -0.38 -8.59 9.44
N GLU A 175 0.54 -9.53 9.45
CA GLU A 175 1.71 -9.57 8.56
C GLU A 175 1.57 -10.72 7.55
N SER A 176 2.66 -11.26 6.97
CA SER A 176 2.58 -12.40 6.06
C SER A 176 2.06 -13.66 6.79
N PRO A 177 1.03 -14.34 6.24
CA PRO A 177 0.42 -14.26 4.90
C PRO A 177 -0.91 -13.46 4.83
N GLY A 178 -0.99 -12.30 5.45
CA GLY A 178 -2.23 -11.52 5.63
C GLY A 178 -3.03 -11.28 4.35
N LEU A 179 -2.37 -10.97 3.22
CA LEU A 179 -3.08 -10.70 1.97
C LEU A 179 -3.88 -11.92 1.48
N SER A 180 -3.30 -13.11 1.54
CA SER A 180 -3.99 -14.36 1.16
C SER A 180 -5.00 -14.83 2.22
N SER A 181 -4.80 -14.46 3.49
CA SER A 181 -5.70 -14.78 4.61
C SER A 181 -6.88 -13.80 4.74
N ALA A 182 -6.79 -12.62 4.13
CA ALA A 182 -7.78 -11.55 4.28
C ALA A 182 -9.24 -11.98 4.02
N PRO A 183 -9.57 -12.82 3.02
CA PRO A 183 -10.94 -13.30 2.83
C PRO A 183 -11.44 -14.15 4.00
N ALA A 184 -10.60 -15.01 4.57
CA ALA A 184 -10.96 -15.84 5.73
C ALA A 184 -11.10 -14.99 7.00
N ILE A 185 -10.19 -14.02 7.20
CA ILE A 185 -10.28 -13.06 8.29
C ILE A 185 -11.60 -12.26 8.20
N ALA A 186 -11.99 -11.83 7.01
CA ALA A 186 -13.24 -11.10 6.82
C ALA A 186 -14.48 -11.92 7.22
N LEU A 187 -14.51 -13.23 6.92
CA LEU A 187 -15.59 -14.13 7.34
C LEU A 187 -15.61 -14.33 8.86
N GLU A 188 -14.45 -14.43 9.52
CA GLU A 188 -14.37 -14.52 10.97
C GLU A 188 -14.86 -13.22 11.63
N VAL A 189 -14.46 -12.07 11.12
CA VAL A 189 -14.93 -10.76 11.61
C VAL A 189 -16.44 -10.59 11.40
N GLU A 190 -17.00 -11.04 10.25
CA GLU A 190 -18.44 -11.03 10.03
C GLU A 190 -19.17 -11.86 11.10
N LYS A 191 -18.69 -13.08 11.39
CA LYS A 191 -19.23 -13.92 12.44
C LYS A 191 -19.16 -13.25 13.82
N MET A 192 -18.00 -12.67 14.17
CA MET A 192 -17.83 -11.93 15.43
C MET A 192 -18.81 -10.76 15.54
N LEU A 193 -19.04 -10.00 14.45
CA LEU A 193 -20.02 -8.91 14.42
C LEU A 193 -21.43 -9.42 14.71
N VAL A 194 -21.84 -10.54 14.11
CA VAL A 194 -23.16 -11.17 14.39
C VAL A 194 -23.25 -11.62 15.84
N ASP A 195 -22.21 -12.24 16.39
CA ASP A 195 -22.16 -12.69 17.78
C ASP A 195 -22.30 -11.55 18.78
N ILE A 196 -21.83 -10.34 18.44
CA ILE A 196 -21.97 -9.12 19.26
C ILE A 196 -23.20 -8.26 18.92
N GLY A 197 -24.15 -8.81 18.13
CA GLY A 197 -25.46 -8.22 17.90
C GLY A 197 -25.64 -7.43 16.61
N PHE A 198 -24.67 -7.50 15.66
CA PHE A 198 -24.84 -6.88 14.35
C PHE A 198 -25.84 -7.66 13.49
N CYS A 199 -26.86 -6.96 12.97
CA CYS A 199 -27.87 -7.55 12.09
C CYS A 199 -27.39 -7.49 10.64
N ALA A 200 -26.80 -8.58 10.14
CA ALA A 200 -26.28 -8.65 8.79
C ALA A 200 -27.39 -9.02 7.80
N GLU A 201 -27.61 -8.17 6.80
CA GLU A 201 -28.54 -8.43 5.70
C GLU A 201 -27.80 -8.47 4.35
N LYS A 202 -28.16 -9.43 3.51
CA LYS A 202 -27.61 -9.53 2.16
C LYS A 202 -28.12 -8.40 1.28
N LYS A 203 -27.19 -7.65 0.67
CA LYS A 203 -27.53 -6.65 -0.33
C LYS A 203 -28.15 -7.30 -1.57
N LYS A 204 -29.28 -6.77 -2.04
CA LYS A 204 -29.99 -7.27 -3.24
C LYS A 204 -29.21 -6.97 -4.53
N ASP A 205 -28.47 -5.89 -4.56
CA ASP A 205 -27.70 -5.35 -5.70
C ASP A 205 -26.18 -5.55 -5.55
N TYR A 206 -25.75 -6.52 -4.73
CA TYR A 206 -24.33 -6.82 -4.54
C TYR A 206 -23.68 -7.30 -5.84
N SER A 207 -22.60 -6.63 -6.24
CA SER A 207 -21.76 -7.01 -7.38
C SER A 207 -20.39 -7.50 -6.92
N PRO A 208 -20.09 -8.81 -7.02
CA PRO A 208 -18.82 -9.37 -6.59
C PRO A 208 -17.65 -8.99 -7.52
N PHE A 209 -17.95 -8.60 -8.75
CA PHE A 209 -16.94 -8.33 -9.77
C PHE A 209 -17.07 -6.91 -10.32
N ARG A 210 -15.93 -6.19 -10.35
CA ARG A 210 -15.85 -4.94 -11.08
C ARG A 210 -15.91 -5.21 -12.59
N LYS A 211 -16.72 -4.45 -13.33
CA LYS A 211 -16.74 -4.52 -14.80
C LYS A 211 -15.36 -4.12 -15.35
N LYS A 212 -14.82 -4.95 -16.25
CA LYS A 212 -13.60 -4.59 -16.98
C LYS A 212 -13.93 -3.46 -17.96
N THR A 213 -13.21 -2.37 -17.86
CA THR A 213 -13.30 -1.26 -18.82
C THR A 213 -12.48 -1.63 -20.06
N LYS A 214 -13.10 -1.49 -21.25
CA LYS A 214 -12.36 -1.49 -22.51
C LYS A 214 -11.91 -0.07 -22.79
N TYR A 215 -10.62 0.12 -22.99
CA TYR A 215 -10.08 1.43 -23.33
C TYR A 215 -10.11 1.60 -24.85
N PRO A 216 -10.50 2.79 -25.37
CA PRO A 216 -10.35 3.10 -26.79
C PRO A 216 -8.85 3.14 -27.13
N ASP A 217 -8.52 2.96 -28.40
CA ASP A 217 -7.18 3.23 -28.90
C ASP A 217 -6.80 4.66 -28.52
N SER A 218 -5.72 4.79 -27.77
CA SER A 218 -5.23 6.07 -27.29
C SER A 218 -3.71 6.07 -27.19
N GLN A 219 -3.14 7.26 -27.12
CA GLN A 219 -1.71 7.46 -27.03
C GLN A 219 -1.08 6.67 -25.87
N ILE A 220 -0.03 5.90 -26.15
CA ILE A 220 0.78 5.23 -25.14
C ILE A 220 1.63 6.28 -24.41
N ILE A 221 1.45 6.36 -23.10
CA ILE A 221 2.19 7.26 -22.19
C ILE A 221 3.38 6.53 -21.57
N CYS A 222 3.15 5.35 -20.98
CA CYS A 222 4.23 4.54 -20.43
C CYS A 222 4.64 3.46 -21.43
N ARG A 223 5.80 3.62 -22.06
CA ARG A 223 6.30 2.68 -23.08
C ARG A 223 6.79 1.36 -22.50
N CYS A 224 7.35 1.38 -21.28
CA CYS A 224 7.89 0.17 -20.64
C CYS A 224 6.78 -0.81 -20.19
N GLU A 225 5.61 -0.29 -19.83
CA GLU A 225 4.47 -1.07 -19.35
C GLU A 225 3.25 -0.95 -20.29
N GLU A 226 3.43 -0.31 -21.46
CA GLU A 226 2.42 -0.16 -22.53
C GLU A 226 1.09 0.45 -22.05
N VAL A 227 1.17 1.42 -21.10
CA VAL A 227 -0.01 2.06 -20.50
C VAL A 227 -0.43 3.27 -21.33
N SER A 228 -1.70 3.31 -21.71
CA SER A 228 -2.30 4.38 -22.50
C SER A 228 -2.79 5.56 -21.66
N LYS A 229 -2.99 6.73 -22.32
CA LYS A 229 -3.62 7.91 -21.71
C LYS A 229 -5.01 7.59 -21.16
N ALA A 230 -5.79 6.77 -21.86
CA ALA A 230 -7.14 6.39 -21.45
C ALA A 230 -7.17 5.59 -20.14
N GLU A 231 -6.21 4.67 -19.95
CA GLU A 231 -6.07 3.90 -18.71
C GLU A 231 -5.70 4.80 -17.53
N ILE A 232 -4.82 5.79 -17.75
CA ILE A 232 -4.44 6.77 -16.72
C ILE A 232 -5.64 7.62 -16.32
N ILE A 233 -6.40 8.15 -17.29
CA ILE A 233 -7.61 8.95 -17.03
C ILE A 233 -8.65 8.12 -16.27
N GLU A 234 -8.87 6.87 -16.66
CA GLU A 234 -9.80 6.00 -15.93
C GLU A 234 -9.33 5.77 -14.49
N ALA A 235 -8.03 5.56 -14.27
CA ALA A 235 -7.49 5.39 -12.93
C ALA A 235 -7.68 6.64 -12.03
N ILE A 236 -7.77 7.84 -12.62
CA ILE A 236 -8.09 9.07 -11.92
C ILE A 236 -9.60 9.19 -11.63
N ARG A 237 -10.44 8.90 -12.62
CA ARG A 237 -11.90 9.11 -12.54
C ARG A 237 -12.63 8.02 -11.77
N ARG A 238 -12.05 6.84 -11.62
CA ARG A 238 -12.68 5.73 -10.88
C ARG A 238 -12.86 6.04 -9.39
N ASN A 239 -13.74 5.33 -8.71
CA ASN A 239 -13.92 5.45 -7.26
C ASN A 239 -13.29 4.23 -6.52
N PRO A 240 -12.25 4.42 -5.68
CA PRO A 240 -11.51 5.66 -5.41
C PRO A 240 -10.50 5.98 -6.52
N GLY A 241 -10.48 7.24 -6.94
CA GLY A 241 -9.55 7.73 -7.96
C GLY A 241 -8.12 7.90 -7.46
N ALA A 242 -7.17 7.86 -8.41
CA ALA A 242 -5.81 8.28 -8.14
C ALA A 242 -5.76 9.81 -8.04
N VAL A 243 -4.97 10.34 -7.10
CA VAL A 243 -4.77 11.78 -6.89
C VAL A 243 -3.30 12.18 -6.86
N ASP A 244 -2.41 11.21 -7.01
CA ASP A 244 -0.96 11.38 -7.02
C ASP A 244 -0.31 10.39 -7.99
N VAL A 245 0.99 10.56 -8.25
CA VAL A 245 1.74 9.74 -9.20
C VAL A 245 1.77 8.27 -8.78
N ASP A 246 2.01 7.98 -7.51
CA ASP A 246 2.04 6.59 -7.02
C ASP A 246 0.63 5.96 -7.00
N GLY A 247 -0.42 6.76 -6.92
CA GLY A 247 -1.80 6.32 -7.14
C GLY A 247 -2.03 5.80 -8.56
N ILE A 248 -1.50 6.50 -9.57
CA ILE A 248 -1.49 6.03 -10.96
C ILE A 248 -0.64 4.77 -11.09
N LYS A 249 0.59 4.82 -10.59
CA LYS A 249 1.54 3.70 -10.63
C LYS A 249 0.92 2.40 -10.09
N ARG A 250 0.28 2.46 -8.92
CA ARG A 250 -0.34 1.28 -8.29
C ARG A 250 -1.58 0.75 -9.01
N ARG A 251 -2.24 1.55 -9.86
CA ARG A 251 -3.45 1.17 -10.59
C ARG A 251 -3.20 0.72 -12.02
N THR A 252 -2.16 1.26 -12.66
CA THR A 252 -1.88 1.06 -14.08
C THR A 252 -0.51 0.45 -14.35
N ARG A 253 0.39 0.38 -13.36
CA ARG A 253 1.83 0.05 -13.48
C ARG A 253 2.67 1.13 -14.18
N SER A 254 2.08 2.24 -14.63
CA SER A 254 2.84 3.34 -15.23
C SER A 254 3.94 3.83 -14.26
N GLY A 255 5.19 3.81 -14.71
CA GLY A 255 6.36 4.13 -13.88
C GLY A 255 7.00 2.94 -13.15
N MET A 256 6.51 1.70 -13.33
CA MET A 256 7.10 0.49 -12.74
C MET A 256 8.11 -0.22 -13.65
N GLY A 257 8.20 0.15 -14.92
CA GLY A 257 9.14 -0.45 -15.86
C GLY A 257 10.58 0.00 -15.64
N ARG A 258 11.51 -0.49 -16.48
CA ARG A 258 12.97 -0.29 -16.34
C ARG A 258 13.43 1.15 -16.19
N CYS A 259 12.71 2.13 -16.75
CA CYS A 259 13.08 3.54 -16.61
C CYS A 259 12.54 4.19 -15.32
N GLN A 260 11.75 3.49 -14.51
CA GLN A 260 11.20 3.92 -13.22
C GLN A 260 10.55 5.32 -13.29
N GLY A 261 9.77 5.56 -14.34
CA GLY A 261 9.07 6.83 -14.56
C GLY A 261 9.87 7.90 -15.32
N GLY A 262 11.15 7.65 -15.63
CA GLY A 262 12.01 8.64 -16.29
C GLY A 262 11.49 9.17 -17.63
N PHE A 263 10.62 8.43 -18.31
CA PHE A 263 9.98 8.87 -19.54
C PHE A 263 8.54 9.39 -19.34
N CYS A 264 7.71 8.65 -18.59
CA CYS A 264 6.26 8.91 -18.53
C CYS A 264 5.85 9.92 -17.44
N LEU A 265 6.72 10.21 -16.46
CA LEU A 265 6.37 11.06 -15.31
C LEU A 265 5.88 12.47 -15.71
N PRO A 266 6.51 13.20 -16.64
CA PRO A 266 6.01 14.53 -17.05
C PRO A 266 4.57 14.47 -17.58
N SER A 267 4.28 13.51 -18.46
CA SER A 267 2.92 13.32 -19.03
C SER A 267 1.90 12.89 -17.97
N ILE A 268 2.30 12.09 -16.98
CA ILE A 268 1.42 11.70 -15.88
C ILE A 268 1.07 12.92 -15.01
N ILE A 269 2.04 13.79 -14.72
CA ILE A 269 1.79 15.02 -13.95
C ILE A 269 0.83 15.94 -14.72
N GLU A 270 1.03 16.10 -16.03
CA GLU A 270 0.15 16.91 -16.88
C GLU A 270 -1.29 16.37 -16.88
N ILE A 271 -1.47 15.05 -17.11
CA ILE A 271 -2.79 14.40 -17.08
C ILE A 271 -3.46 14.54 -15.71
N LEU A 272 -2.71 14.32 -14.60
CA LEU A 272 -3.24 14.52 -13.26
C LEU A 272 -3.67 15.96 -13.02
N SER A 273 -2.85 16.93 -13.42
CA SER A 273 -3.14 18.36 -13.31
C SER A 273 -4.41 18.73 -14.07
N GLU A 274 -4.56 18.28 -15.32
CA GLU A 274 -5.74 18.52 -16.14
C GLU A 274 -7.02 17.87 -15.52
N GLU A 275 -6.95 16.62 -15.15
CA GLU A 275 -8.10 15.85 -14.65
C GLU A 275 -8.56 16.28 -13.25
N LEU A 276 -7.65 16.72 -12.40
CA LEU A 276 -7.95 17.19 -11.04
C LEU A 276 -8.22 18.70 -10.97
N GLY A 277 -7.89 19.46 -12.04
CA GLY A 277 -8.05 20.92 -12.08
C GLY A 277 -7.11 21.65 -11.11
N VAL A 278 -5.91 21.12 -10.89
CA VAL A 278 -4.88 21.69 -10.01
C VAL A 278 -3.62 22.03 -10.78
N LYS A 279 -2.74 22.87 -10.22
CA LYS A 279 -1.46 23.20 -10.89
C LYS A 279 -0.51 22.00 -10.88
N PRO A 280 0.40 21.86 -11.87
CA PRO A 280 1.40 20.79 -11.89
C PRO A 280 2.27 20.72 -10.63
N GLU A 281 2.56 21.87 -10.01
CA GLU A 281 3.34 22.00 -8.78
C GLU A 281 2.61 21.43 -7.54
N GLU A 282 1.28 21.29 -7.60
CA GLU A 282 0.46 20.71 -6.54
C GLU A 282 0.40 19.18 -6.63
N ILE A 283 0.80 18.61 -7.78
CA ILE A 283 0.86 17.17 -7.96
C ILE A 283 2.01 16.60 -7.11
N THR A 284 1.68 15.62 -6.28
CA THR A 284 2.63 14.95 -5.38
C THR A 284 3.00 13.56 -5.88
N LYS A 285 4.11 13.03 -5.39
CA LYS A 285 4.51 11.64 -5.66
C LYS A 285 3.61 10.65 -4.92
N LYS A 286 3.45 10.80 -3.59
CA LYS A 286 2.69 9.89 -2.72
C LYS A 286 1.92 10.61 -1.60
N GLY A 287 1.33 11.78 -1.90
CA GLY A 287 0.59 12.58 -0.94
C GLY A 287 1.42 13.70 -0.31
N LYS A 288 1.01 14.17 0.87
CA LYS A 288 1.56 15.36 1.52
C LYS A 288 3.08 15.32 1.66
N SER A 289 3.74 16.45 1.44
CA SER A 289 5.22 16.63 1.55
C SER A 289 6.05 15.83 0.53
N SER A 290 5.46 15.40 -0.59
CA SER A 290 6.18 14.70 -1.66
C SER A 290 6.01 15.38 -3.03
N GLN A 291 6.11 16.71 -3.05
CA GLN A 291 6.07 17.51 -4.27
C GLN A 291 7.21 17.11 -5.22
N ILE A 292 6.89 17.05 -6.51
CA ILE A 292 7.86 16.70 -7.56
C ILE A 292 8.37 17.95 -8.22
N LEU A 293 7.50 18.95 -8.40
CA LEU A 293 7.81 20.24 -9.02
C LEU A 293 7.72 21.35 -7.97
N TYR A 294 8.70 22.26 -7.97
CA TYR A 294 8.76 23.40 -7.05
C TYR A 294 8.60 24.76 -7.75
N GLY A 295 8.45 24.75 -9.08
CA GLY A 295 8.27 25.96 -9.89
C GLY A 295 8.86 25.83 -11.29
N ARG A 296 8.79 26.91 -12.06
CA ARG A 296 9.30 27.00 -13.43
C ARG A 296 10.73 27.52 -13.47
N VAL A 297 11.62 26.84 -14.18
CA VAL A 297 13.03 27.25 -14.32
C VAL A 297 13.20 28.57 -15.11
N LYS A 298 12.25 28.90 -15.99
CA LYS A 298 12.26 30.10 -16.85
C LYS A 298 11.07 31.03 -16.61
N GLY A 299 10.47 31.03 -15.45
CA GLY A 299 9.46 31.98 -15.02
C GLY A 299 10.16 33.20 -14.41
N GLY A 300 10.16 34.35 -15.07
CA GLY A 300 10.69 35.58 -14.47
C GLY A 300 9.90 35.98 -13.22
N GLU A 301 10.52 36.74 -12.33
CA GLU A 301 10.01 37.25 -11.03
C GLU A 301 8.67 38.02 -11.09
N LYS A 302 8.02 38.08 -12.23
CA LYS A 302 6.77 38.86 -12.43
C LYS A 302 5.48 38.08 -12.06
N ASP A 303 5.52 36.78 -11.82
CA ASP A 303 4.31 36.00 -11.51
C ASP A 303 4.04 35.81 -10.01
N TYR A 304 4.92 36.34 -9.14
CA TYR A 304 4.74 36.23 -7.67
C TYR A 304 3.96 37.39 -7.03
N GLU A 305 3.68 38.47 -7.77
CA GLU A 305 2.95 39.64 -7.24
C GLU A 305 1.43 39.63 -7.52
N LYS A 306 0.86 38.52 -7.99
CA LYS A 306 -0.58 38.41 -8.26
C LYS A 306 -1.19 37.12 -7.66
N SER A 307 -1.02 36.95 -6.35
CA SER A 307 -1.87 36.01 -5.61
C SER A 307 -2.23 36.59 -4.24
#